data_22885f6d73dd902d98e53fccb20e96e5
#
_entry.id   22885f6d73dd902d98e53fccb20e96e5
#
_cell.length_a   1.000
_cell.length_b   1.000
_cell.length_c   1.000
_cell.angle_alpha   90.00
_cell.angle_beta   90.00
_cell.angle_gamma   90.00
#
_symmetry.space_group_name_H-M   'P 1'
#
loop_
_entity.id
_entity.type
_entity.pdbx_description
1 polymer ?
#
loop_
_entity_poly.entity_id
_entity_poly.type
_entity_poly.pdbx_seq_one_letter_code
_entity_poly.pdbx_strand_id
1 'polypeptide(L)'
;MIIRKADKQQDYDKVWEIFTNVISTGDTYVFDPNTPKEALKKHWFAAYMDTFVAVDNYDEILGTYIIKPNQIDLGDHIANCSYMVNPKFHGRGTGKLLCEHSIQFAKEKGFLGIQFNIVVSTNEAAVKLWERFGFDIIGKTPKAFRHKTLGFVDTYIMYKDLTTNM
;
A
#
# COMPACT_ATOMS: atom_id res chain seq x y z
N MET A 1 -2.26 8.47 -17.41
CA MET A 1 -1.83 8.16 -16.03
C MET A 1 -0.51 7.43 -16.11
N ILE A 2 0.51 7.89 -15.39
CA ILE A 2 1.84 7.28 -15.30
C ILE A 2 2.23 7.13 -13.83
N ILE A 3 3.21 6.24 -13.54
CA ILE A 3 3.80 6.13 -12.21
C ILE A 3 5.23 6.65 -12.28
N ARG A 4 5.60 7.44 -11.28
CA ARG A 4 6.96 7.92 -11.08
C ARG A 4 7.37 7.82 -9.61
N LYS A 5 8.65 7.84 -9.36
CA LYS A 5 9.17 7.96 -7.99
C LYS A 5 8.69 9.29 -7.40
N ALA A 6 8.27 9.27 -6.14
CA ALA A 6 7.85 10.47 -5.45
C ALA A 6 9.05 11.36 -5.14
N ASP A 7 8.90 12.66 -5.40
CA ASP A 7 9.83 13.67 -4.92
C ASP A 7 9.43 14.08 -3.48
N LYS A 8 10.36 13.85 -2.54
CA LYS A 8 10.08 14.07 -1.12
C LYS A 8 9.78 15.54 -0.76
N GLN A 9 10.22 16.50 -1.56
CA GLN A 9 9.97 17.92 -1.30
C GLN A 9 8.70 18.39 -2.02
N GLN A 10 8.53 18.01 -3.27
CA GLN A 10 7.42 18.49 -4.11
C GLN A 10 6.10 17.76 -3.87
N ASP A 11 6.16 16.44 -3.59
CA ASP A 11 4.96 15.60 -3.48
C ASP A 11 4.47 15.43 -2.04
N TYR A 12 5.28 15.81 -1.04
CA TYR A 12 4.99 15.52 0.37
C TYR A 12 3.60 15.99 0.81
N ASP A 13 3.24 17.21 0.47
CA ASP A 13 1.96 17.81 0.90
C ASP A 13 0.76 17.14 0.21
N LYS A 14 0.89 16.80 -1.07
CA LYS A 14 -0.15 16.08 -1.82
C LYS A 14 -0.31 14.64 -1.35
N VAL A 15 0.81 13.95 -1.08
CA VAL A 15 0.79 12.60 -0.50
C VAL A 15 0.20 12.63 0.91
N TRP A 16 0.51 13.65 1.71
CA TRP A 16 -0.10 13.85 3.02
C TRP A 16 -1.62 14.01 2.93
N GLU A 17 -2.12 14.78 1.97
CA GLU A 17 -3.56 14.95 1.75
C GLU A 17 -4.24 13.59 1.48
N ILE A 18 -3.64 12.75 0.65
CA ILE A 18 -4.14 11.40 0.37
C ILE A 18 -4.09 10.55 1.65
N PHE A 19 -2.95 10.53 2.33
CA PHE A 19 -2.73 9.75 3.53
C PHE A 19 -3.76 10.10 4.62
N THR A 20 -3.90 11.38 4.96
CA THR A 20 -4.85 11.80 6.00
C THR A 20 -6.30 11.53 5.62
N ASN A 21 -6.68 11.71 4.36
CA ASN A 21 -8.03 11.39 3.88
C ASN A 21 -8.33 9.88 3.99
N VAL A 22 -7.37 9.02 3.68
CA VAL A 22 -7.54 7.57 3.78
C VAL A 22 -7.60 7.12 5.24
N ILE A 23 -6.68 7.54 6.10
CA ILE A 23 -6.67 7.09 7.49
C ILE A 23 -7.83 7.64 8.31
N SER A 24 -8.40 8.79 7.94
CA SER A 24 -9.56 9.39 8.62
C SER A 24 -10.81 8.53 8.54
N THR A 25 -10.90 7.63 7.58
CA THR A 25 -12.04 6.70 7.44
C THR A 25 -12.07 5.67 8.58
N GLY A 26 -10.90 5.28 9.12
CA GLY A 26 -10.79 4.31 10.23
C GLY A 26 -11.26 2.90 9.87
N ASP A 27 -11.18 2.51 8.60
CA ASP A 27 -11.71 1.25 8.06
C ASP A 27 -10.70 0.42 7.26
N THR A 28 -9.53 0.97 6.90
CA THR A 28 -8.59 0.29 5.99
C THR A 28 -7.15 0.25 6.46
N TYR A 29 -6.69 1.19 7.30
CA TYR A 29 -5.33 1.31 7.78
C TYR A 29 -5.24 1.41 9.30
N VAL A 30 -4.17 0.83 9.86
CA VAL A 30 -3.91 0.80 11.32
C VAL A 30 -3.46 2.13 11.91
N PHE A 31 -3.19 3.14 11.08
CA PHE A 31 -2.77 4.46 11.56
C PHE A 31 -3.90 5.16 12.30
N ASP A 32 -3.56 5.83 13.39
CA ASP A 32 -4.50 6.68 14.10
C ASP A 32 -5.00 7.80 13.18
N PRO A 33 -6.32 8.04 13.07
CA PRO A 33 -6.88 9.14 12.28
C PRO A 33 -6.29 10.53 12.62
N ASN A 34 -5.78 10.70 13.84
CA ASN A 34 -5.12 11.92 14.29
C ASN A 34 -3.60 11.93 14.09
N THR A 35 -3.05 11.01 13.31
CA THR A 35 -1.62 10.95 12.98
C THR A 35 -1.15 12.33 12.48
N PRO A 36 -0.11 12.94 13.08
CA PRO A 36 0.35 14.25 12.66
C PRO A 36 1.13 14.19 11.35
N LYS A 37 1.16 15.31 10.61
CA LYS A 37 1.78 15.39 9.28
C LYS A 37 3.26 14.97 9.28
N GLU A 38 3.99 15.30 10.31
CA GLU A 38 5.42 14.98 10.45
C GLU A 38 5.68 13.47 10.49
N ALA A 39 4.71 12.68 10.96
CA ALA A 39 4.80 11.22 11.01
C ALA A 39 4.81 10.57 9.61
N LEU A 40 4.35 11.27 8.56
CA LEU A 40 4.41 10.80 7.19
C LEU A 40 5.85 10.50 6.75
N LYS A 41 6.85 11.23 7.24
CA LYS A 41 8.28 10.97 6.98
C LYS A 41 8.66 9.53 7.36
N LYS A 42 8.16 9.06 8.50
CA LYS A 42 8.41 7.71 9.02
C LYS A 42 7.58 6.65 8.29
N HIS A 43 6.34 6.96 7.99
CA HIS A 43 5.38 5.97 7.50
C HIS A 43 5.38 5.80 5.99
N TRP A 44 5.81 6.84 5.24
CA TRP A 44 5.69 6.88 3.78
C TRP A 44 6.94 7.33 3.03
N PHE A 45 7.90 7.98 3.72
CA PHE A 45 9.12 8.53 3.13
C PHE A 45 10.39 8.16 3.91
N ALA A 46 10.40 7.05 4.64
CA ALA A 46 11.60 6.59 5.34
C ALA A 46 12.69 6.16 4.34
N ALA A 47 13.96 6.27 4.76
CA ALA A 47 15.10 6.01 3.88
C ALA A 47 15.18 4.56 3.36
N TYR A 48 14.57 3.61 4.08
CA TYR A 48 14.57 2.19 3.73
C TYR A 48 13.41 1.76 2.82
N MET A 49 12.60 2.71 2.35
CA MET A 49 11.49 2.44 1.44
C MET A 49 11.57 3.28 0.18
N ASP A 50 11.05 2.73 -0.91
CA ASP A 50 10.79 3.47 -2.13
C ASP A 50 9.33 3.90 -2.18
N THR A 51 9.10 5.17 -2.46
CA THR A 51 7.76 5.77 -2.56
C THR A 51 7.48 6.18 -3.99
N PHE A 52 6.29 5.83 -4.48
CA PHE A 52 5.84 6.14 -5.83
C PHE A 52 4.48 6.84 -5.81
N VAL A 53 4.25 7.63 -6.84
CA VAL A 53 2.96 8.32 -7.08
C VAL A 53 2.45 8.01 -8.47
N ALA A 54 1.14 7.83 -8.59
CA ALA A 54 0.43 7.80 -9.85
C ALA A 54 -0.07 9.20 -10.16
N VAL A 55 0.29 9.74 -11.32
CA VAL A 55 -0.08 11.08 -11.74
C VAL A 55 -0.84 11.07 -13.06
N ASP A 56 -1.74 12.02 -13.24
CA ASP A 56 -2.42 12.24 -14.51
C ASP A 56 -1.63 13.18 -15.44
N ASN A 57 -2.25 13.58 -16.56
CA ASN A 57 -1.60 14.45 -17.54
C ASN A 57 -1.42 15.91 -17.06
N TYR A 58 -1.99 16.26 -15.91
CA TYR A 58 -1.88 17.57 -15.26
C TYR A 58 -0.98 17.55 -14.02
N ASP A 59 -0.22 16.45 -13.84
CA ASP A 59 0.62 16.19 -12.65
C ASP A 59 -0.17 16.16 -11.33
N GLU A 60 -1.47 15.85 -11.39
CA GLU A 60 -2.27 15.62 -10.19
C GLU A 60 -2.02 14.22 -9.65
N ILE A 61 -1.75 14.11 -8.35
CA ILE A 61 -1.48 12.81 -7.71
C ILE A 61 -2.80 12.10 -7.40
N LEU A 62 -3.03 10.99 -8.08
CA LEU A 62 -4.23 10.18 -7.99
C LEU A 62 -4.12 9.06 -6.93
N GLY A 63 -2.89 8.72 -6.57
CA GLY A 63 -2.60 7.68 -5.59
C GLY A 63 -1.10 7.53 -5.36
N THR A 64 -0.75 6.76 -4.34
CA THR A 64 0.63 6.53 -3.94
C THR A 64 0.80 5.13 -3.40
N TYR A 65 2.01 4.58 -3.48
CA TYR A 65 2.37 3.37 -2.78
C TYR A 65 3.81 3.44 -2.28
N ILE A 66 4.09 2.62 -1.28
CA ILE A 66 5.45 2.35 -0.80
C ILE A 66 5.80 0.88 -0.99
N ILE A 67 7.07 0.62 -1.18
CA ILE A 67 7.65 -0.72 -1.17
C ILE A 67 8.92 -0.71 -0.34
N LYS A 68 9.09 -1.75 0.47
CA LYS A 68 10.23 -1.93 1.36
C LYS A 68 10.44 -3.41 1.64
N PRO A 69 11.62 -3.84 2.13
CA PRO A 69 11.75 -5.17 2.72
C PRO A 69 10.73 -5.40 3.84
N ASN A 70 10.11 -6.57 3.86
CA ASN A 70 9.14 -6.94 4.89
C ASN A 70 9.82 -7.19 6.24
N GLN A 71 11.02 -7.76 6.21
CA GLN A 71 11.86 -8.06 7.36
C GLN A 71 13.29 -7.56 7.13
N ILE A 72 14.10 -7.62 8.16
CA ILE A 72 15.51 -7.25 8.10
C ILE A 72 16.39 -8.46 7.70
N ASP A 73 17.61 -8.19 7.30
CA ASP A 73 18.72 -9.16 7.12
C ASP A 73 18.29 -10.42 6.33
N LEU A 74 18.24 -11.58 6.97
CA LEU A 74 17.91 -12.86 6.33
C LEU A 74 16.47 -12.96 5.82
N GLY A 75 15.62 -11.98 6.10
CA GLY A 75 14.24 -11.89 5.63
C GLY A 75 14.00 -10.78 4.62
N ASP A 76 15.01 -10.05 4.18
CA ASP A 76 14.89 -8.84 3.35
C ASP A 76 14.53 -9.10 1.88
N HIS A 77 14.55 -10.36 1.46
CA HIS A 77 14.20 -10.82 0.11
C HIS A 77 12.69 -10.85 -0.19
N ILE A 78 11.84 -10.62 0.81
CA ILE A 78 10.39 -10.47 0.64
C ILE A 78 10.02 -9.00 0.81
N ALA A 79 9.30 -8.45 -0.16
CA ALA A 79 8.82 -7.07 -0.08
C ALA A 79 7.52 -6.97 0.72
N ASN A 80 7.28 -5.78 1.29
CA ASN A 80 5.99 -5.34 1.79
C ASN A 80 5.60 -4.05 1.07
N CYS A 81 4.35 -3.94 0.69
CA CYS A 81 3.79 -2.74 0.04
C CYS A 81 2.56 -2.22 0.78
N SER A 82 2.33 -0.93 0.67
CA SER A 82 1.10 -0.27 1.10
C SER A 82 0.66 0.72 0.03
N TYR A 83 -0.64 0.80 -0.23
CA TYR A 83 -1.20 1.59 -1.33
C TYR A 83 -2.32 2.50 -0.82
N MET A 84 -2.35 3.73 -1.29
CA MET A 84 -3.44 4.65 -1.02
C MET A 84 -3.88 5.32 -2.32
N VAL A 85 -5.18 5.28 -2.59
CA VAL A 85 -5.79 5.97 -3.72
C VAL A 85 -6.51 7.20 -3.20
N ASN A 86 -6.31 8.33 -3.86
CA ASN A 86 -7.00 9.55 -3.51
C ASN A 86 -8.53 9.34 -3.64
N PRO A 87 -9.30 9.52 -2.55
CA PRO A 87 -10.74 9.28 -2.58
C PRO A 87 -11.49 10.07 -3.65
N LYS A 88 -11.00 11.25 -4.03
CA LYS A 88 -11.57 12.09 -5.10
C LYS A 88 -11.51 11.42 -6.48
N PHE A 89 -10.62 10.43 -6.67
CA PHE A 89 -10.34 9.80 -7.95
C PHE A 89 -10.58 8.28 -7.95
N HIS A 90 -11.42 7.77 -7.04
CA HIS A 90 -11.80 6.36 -7.01
C HIS A 90 -12.42 5.92 -8.36
N GLY A 91 -12.30 4.64 -8.68
CA GLY A 91 -12.90 4.05 -9.88
C GLY A 91 -12.15 4.30 -11.20
N ARG A 92 -11.00 5.02 -11.16
CA ARG A 92 -10.20 5.32 -12.36
C ARG A 92 -9.11 4.28 -12.68
N GLY A 93 -9.08 3.14 -11.96
CA GLY A 93 -8.06 2.11 -12.16
C GLY A 93 -6.71 2.40 -11.51
N THR A 94 -6.61 3.47 -10.71
CA THR A 94 -5.35 3.87 -10.05
C THR A 94 -4.78 2.75 -9.19
N GLY A 95 -5.59 2.09 -8.36
CA GLY A 95 -5.14 0.98 -7.51
C GLY A 95 -4.58 -0.20 -8.31
N LYS A 96 -5.22 -0.53 -9.44
CA LYS A 96 -4.73 -1.54 -10.38
C LYS A 96 -3.34 -1.17 -10.91
N LEU A 97 -3.18 0.04 -11.41
CA LEU A 97 -1.92 0.52 -11.98
C LEU A 97 -0.79 0.54 -10.93
N LEU A 98 -1.07 0.99 -9.69
CA LEU A 98 -0.12 0.97 -8.59
C LEU A 98 0.33 -0.47 -8.27
N CYS A 99 -0.60 -1.42 -8.24
CA CYS A 99 -0.30 -2.83 -7.97
C CYS A 99 0.56 -3.45 -9.10
N GLU A 100 0.19 -3.24 -10.36
CA GLU A 100 0.98 -3.70 -11.51
C GLU A 100 2.42 -3.20 -11.46
N HIS A 101 2.59 -1.90 -11.23
CA HIS A 101 3.91 -1.29 -11.14
C HIS A 101 4.72 -1.82 -9.96
N SER A 102 4.11 -1.99 -8.79
CA SER A 102 4.81 -2.50 -7.61
C SER A 102 5.30 -3.94 -7.80
N ILE A 103 4.52 -4.79 -8.45
CA ILE A 103 4.92 -6.16 -8.78
C ILE A 103 6.12 -6.15 -9.74
N GLN A 104 6.07 -5.33 -10.79
CA GLN A 104 7.17 -5.20 -11.73
C GLN A 104 8.42 -4.65 -11.05
N PHE A 105 8.29 -3.59 -10.28
CA PHE A 105 9.41 -2.99 -9.53
C PHE A 105 10.02 -3.97 -8.52
N ALA A 106 9.19 -4.75 -7.81
CA ALA A 106 9.67 -5.77 -6.88
C ALA A 106 10.53 -6.83 -7.60
N LYS A 107 10.10 -7.30 -8.77
CA LYS A 107 10.88 -8.24 -9.61
C LYS A 107 12.21 -7.63 -10.04
N GLU A 108 12.21 -6.39 -10.54
CA GLU A 108 13.41 -5.67 -10.97
C GLU A 108 14.40 -5.45 -9.82
N LYS A 109 13.91 -5.30 -8.59
CA LYS A 109 14.74 -5.21 -7.38
C LYS A 109 15.21 -6.55 -6.85
N GLY A 110 14.77 -7.66 -7.43
CA GLY A 110 15.16 -9.01 -7.03
C GLY A 110 14.43 -9.57 -5.82
N PHE A 111 13.29 -8.99 -5.43
CA PHE A 111 12.43 -9.60 -4.40
C PHE A 111 11.84 -10.90 -4.91
N LEU A 112 11.80 -11.92 -4.04
CA LEU A 112 11.24 -13.24 -4.36
C LEU A 112 9.74 -13.33 -4.14
N GLY A 113 9.16 -12.40 -3.40
CA GLY A 113 7.74 -12.33 -3.12
C GLY A 113 7.31 -10.98 -2.56
N ILE A 114 6.01 -10.76 -2.52
CA ILE A 114 5.39 -9.60 -1.85
C ILE A 114 4.43 -10.13 -0.79
N GLN A 115 4.56 -9.66 0.44
CA GLN A 115 3.67 -9.99 1.54
C GLN A 115 2.98 -8.74 2.07
N PHE A 116 1.66 -8.79 2.18
CA PHE A 116 0.87 -7.83 2.93
C PHE A 116 0.61 -8.38 4.32
N ASN A 117 1.04 -7.68 5.36
CA ASN A 117 0.95 -8.16 6.73
C ASN A 117 -0.44 -7.96 7.34
N ILE A 118 -1.15 -6.92 6.89
CA ILE A 118 -2.44 -6.51 7.44
C ILE A 118 -3.32 -6.04 6.29
N VAL A 119 -4.21 -6.91 5.83
CA VAL A 119 -5.31 -6.55 4.92
C VAL A 119 -6.60 -6.66 5.73
N VAL A 120 -7.26 -5.54 5.97
CA VAL A 120 -8.51 -5.53 6.75
C VAL A 120 -9.57 -6.35 6.03
N SER A 121 -10.10 -7.40 6.68
CA SER A 121 -10.98 -8.39 6.05
C SER A 121 -12.27 -7.78 5.48
N THR A 122 -12.75 -6.69 6.06
CA THR A 122 -13.93 -5.97 5.61
C THR A 122 -13.67 -5.05 4.41
N ASN A 123 -12.41 -4.83 4.04
CA ASN A 123 -12.04 -4.12 2.80
C ASN A 123 -12.07 -5.09 1.60
N GLU A 124 -13.27 -5.57 1.27
CA GLU A 124 -13.47 -6.56 0.21
C GLU A 124 -12.95 -6.11 -1.16
N ALA A 125 -13.03 -4.81 -1.44
CA ALA A 125 -12.53 -4.26 -2.71
C ALA A 125 -11.02 -4.45 -2.86
N ALA A 126 -10.27 -4.23 -1.78
CA ALA A 126 -8.83 -4.47 -1.75
C ALA A 126 -8.53 -5.97 -1.84
N VAL A 127 -9.18 -6.80 -1.03
CA VAL A 127 -8.98 -8.27 -1.07
C VAL A 127 -9.17 -8.81 -2.49
N LYS A 128 -10.31 -8.48 -3.13
CA LYS A 128 -10.60 -8.90 -4.51
C LYS A 128 -9.58 -8.38 -5.53
N LEU A 129 -9.07 -7.17 -5.32
CA LEU A 129 -8.02 -6.61 -6.19
C LEU A 129 -6.73 -7.43 -6.06
N TRP A 130 -6.29 -7.70 -4.85
CA TRP A 130 -5.06 -8.48 -4.61
C TRP A 130 -5.18 -9.92 -5.14
N GLU A 131 -6.31 -10.58 -4.93
CA GLU A 131 -6.57 -11.92 -5.50
C GLU A 131 -6.49 -11.94 -7.02
N ARG A 132 -7.02 -10.92 -7.71
CA ARG A 132 -6.90 -10.79 -9.18
C ARG A 132 -5.45 -10.64 -9.66
N PHE A 133 -4.56 -10.11 -8.81
CA PHE A 133 -3.13 -10.02 -9.08
C PHE A 133 -2.35 -11.25 -8.61
N GLY A 134 -3.05 -12.31 -8.18
CA GLY A 134 -2.44 -13.57 -7.77
C GLY A 134 -1.81 -13.53 -6.39
N PHE A 135 -2.34 -12.71 -5.49
CA PHE A 135 -2.04 -12.81 -4.06
C PHE A 135 -3.00 -13.82 -3.42
N ASP A 136 -2.45 -14.74 -2.64
CA ASP A 136 -3.20 -15.71 -1.87
C ASP A 136 -3.31 -15.26 -0.41
N ILE A 137 -4.45 -15.54 0.23
CA ILE A 137 -4.59 -15.40 1.68
C ILE A 137 -3.87 -16.57 2.33
N ILE A 138 -2.73 -16.29 2.98
CA ILE A 138 -1.90 -17.31 3.65
C ILE A 138 -2.12 -17.37 5.15
N GLY A 139 -2.86 -16.44 5.71
CA GLY A 139 -3.17 -16.42 7.14
C GLY A 139 -4.24 -15.40 7.49
N LYS A 140 -4.82 -15.58 8.67
CA LYS A 140 -5.82 -14.69 9.25
C LYS A 140 -5.48 -14.42 10.71
N THR A 141 -5.46 -13.13 11.08
CA THR A 141 -5.31 -12.72 12.49
C THR A 141 -6.67 -12.28 13.02
N PRO A 142 -7.27 -13.01 13.96
CA PRO A 142 -8.57 -12.68 14.51
C PRO A 142 -8.52 -11.34 15.28
N LYS A 143 -9.55 -10.50 15.10
CA LYS A 143 -9.76 -9.26 15.87
C LYS A 143 -8.57 -8.29 15.85
N ALA A 144 -7.79 -8.30 14.79
CA ALA A 144 -6.53 -7.56 14.71
C ALA A 144 -6.68 -6.09 14.30
N PHE A 145 -7.87 -5.67 13.90
CA PHE A 145 -8.12 -4.29 13.49
C PHE A 145 -9.36 -3.73 14.21
N ARG A 146 -9.20 -2.54 14.82
CA ARG A 146 -10.29 -1.79 15.44
C ARG A 146 -10.97 -0.93 14.39
N HIS A 147 -11.99 -1.48 13.75
CA HIS A 147 -12.77 -0.78 12.75
C HIS A 147 -13.63 0.32 13.39
N LYS A 148 -13.72 1.48 12.75
CA LYS A 148 -14.43 2.67 13.27
C LYS A 148 -15.89 2.39 13.67
N THR A 149 -16.58 1.53 12.93
CA THR A 149 -18.02 1.27 13.11
C THR A 149 -18.36 -0.19 13.44
N LEU A 150 -17.51 -1.15 13.06
CA LEU A 150 -17.79 -2.59 13.19
C LEU A 150 -17.14 -3.25 14.42
N GLY A 151 -16.38 -2.48 15.21
CA GLY A 151 -15.62 -3.03 16.33
C GLY A 151 -14.35 -3.76 15.88
N PHE A 152 -13.99 -4.84 16.56
CA PHE A 152 -12.80 -5.60 16.22
C PHE A 152 -13.10 -6.57 15.07
N VAL A 153 -12.39 -6.40 13.96
CA VAL A 153 -12.48 -7.26 12.78
C VAL A 153 -11.16 -7.98 12.51
N ASP A 154 -11.23 -9.06 11.74
CA ASP A 154 -10.06 -9.85 11.37
C ASP A 154 -9.21 -9.14 10.31
N THR A 155 -7.95 -9.52 10.21
CA THR A 155 -7.06 -9.13 9.10
C THR A 155 -6.51 -10.36 8.43
N TYR A 156 -6.21 -10.22 7.12
CA TYR A 156 -5.54 -11.25 6.34
C TYR A 156 -4.05 -10.93 6.17
N ILE A 157 -3.25 -11.98 6.12
CA ILE A 157 -1.90 -11.94 5.56
C ILE A 157 -2.02 -12.47 4.14
N MET A 158 -1.60 -11.67 3.16
CA MET A 158 -1.66 -12.06 1.75
C MET A 158 -0.26 -12.09 1.15
N TYR A 159 0.00 -13.06 0.28
CA TYR A 159 1.31 -13.30 -0.31
C TYR A 159 1.23 -13.56 -1.80
N LYS A 160 2.20 -13.03 -2.54
CA LYS A 160 2.42 -13.35 -3.95
C LYS A 160 3.85 -13.82 -4.15
N ASP A 161 4.02 -15.01 -4.70
CA ASP A 161 5.29 -15.51 -5.20
C ASP A 161 5.67 -14.79 -6.51
N LEU A 162 6.89 -14.28 -6.59
CA LEU A 162 7.41 -13.63 -7.79
C LEU A 162 8.36 -14.54 -8.59
N THR A 163 8.65 -15.74 -8.10
CA THR A 163 9.60 -16.68 -8.73
C THR A 163 8.96 -17.60 -9.76
N THR A 164 7.64 -17.75 -9.76
CA THR A 164 6.89 -18.73 -10.57
C THR A 164 6.87 -18.48 -12.08
N ASN A 165 7.62 -17.51 -12.60
CA ASN A 165 7.79 -17.25 -14.04
C ASN A 165 9.25 -16.89 -14.40
N MET A 166 10.23 -17.41 -13.65
CA MET A 166 11.64 -17.38 -14.05
C MET A 166 12.00 -18.65 -14.82
#